data_10841d7f1721f3d3f7351cfd3f5f97c0
#
_entry.id   10841d7f1721f3d3f7351cfd3f5f97c0
#
_cell.length_a   1.000
_cell.length_b   1.000
_cell.length_c   1.000
_cell.angle_alpha   90.00
_cell.angle_beta   90.00
_cell.angle_gamma   90.00
#
_symmetry.space_group_name_H-M   'P 1'
#
loop_
_entity.id
_entity.type
_entity.pdbx_description
1 polymer ?
#
loop_
_entity_poly.entity_id
_entity_poly.type
_entity_poly.pdbx_seq_one_letter_code
_entity_poly.pdbx_strand_id
1 'polypeptide(L)'
;MEPAACTAVIVAMLSCSGDADAGARRRLAAAQTVERAAPLAGAGDGNGNGGGGETRAPAGRARYYGLLRARDLTFFSLPHLDMRPAHAVAVGPGGWGLEAQAGYQNTWSLSREVERYLVGLPGRRELGPQELAAILALPGENYLIDAEIGLLDVTAHYKLSGHWGVYAIASAVSFSGGVGDGTIERFHDRFGFSSFGRKALSRSRVNVVLDLRDAQRVSLGSPTRGGMLDPTIGLRYSGLRLPERWNLVLEAAVKLPVNGRREFLSTGDAEPGLQATLQYFGDRHALYAAVSAVRYGADDILPGNSRRTVPTAVLGVEYRWSERTHWLLQAYASRPWRSRRETDLTDLTRTKYQASLGVYRAFGSTLLSFAVTENLQNLNNTPDIGLQLGLAWVPTLRD
;
A
#
# COMPACT_ATOMS: atom_id res chain seq x y z
N MET A 1 -6.10 -25.32 -0.69
CA MET A 1 -4.85 -25.08 -1.43
C MET A 1 -3.76 -24.73 -0.42
N GLU A 2 -2.63 -25.39 -0.49
CA GLU A 2 -1.56 -25.24 0.48
C GLU A 2 -0.82 -23.91 0.31
N PRO A 3 -0.33 -23.29 1.40
CA PRO A 3 0.40 -22.01 1.38
C PRO A 3 1.76 -22.09 0.67
N ALA A 4 2.16 -23.25 0.17
CA ALA A 4 3.45 -23.49 -0.45
C ALA A 4 3.64 -22.82 -1.83
N ALA A 5 2.56 -22.50 -2.56
CA ALA A 5 2.66 -21.97 -3.92
C ALA A 5 3.04 -20.46 -3.96
N CYS A 6 2.57 -19.66 -3.01
CA CYS A 6 2.95 -18.23 -2.93
C CYS A 6 4.41 -18.05 -2.49
N THR A 7 4.91 -18.94 -1.62
CA THR A 7 6.31 -18.90 -1.17
C THR A 7 7.28 -19.20 -2.32
N ALA A 8 6.89 -20.04 -3.28
CA ALA A 8 7.75 -20.43 -4.41
C ALA A 8 8.06 -19.26 -5.38
N VAL A 9 7.12 -18.33 -5.59
CA VAL A 9 7.32 -17.17 -6.48
C VAL A 9 8.30 -16.17 -5.84
N ILE A 10 8.19 -15.95 -4.53
CA ILE A 10 9.10 -15.07 -3.79
C ILE A 10 10.51 -15.68 -3.71
N VAL A 11 10.62 -17.00 -3.52
CA VAL A 11 11.91 -17.72 -3.47
C VAL A 11 12.55 -17.78 -4.85
N ALA A 12 11.79 -17.95 -5.95
CA ALA A 12 12.32 -17.94 -7.32
C ALA A 12 12.89 -16.56 -7.71
N MET A 13 12.29 -15.46 -7.25
CA MET A 13 12.85 -14.12 -7.48
C MET A 13 14.11 -13.82 -6.65
N LEU A 14 14.27 -14.46 -5.49
CA LEU A 14 15.45 -14.33 -4.63
C LEU A 14 16.61 -15.22 -5.11
N SER A 15 16.36 -16.34 -5.78
CA SER A 15 17.40 -17.24 -6.31
C SER A 15 18.06 -16.75 -7.60
N CYS A 16 17.43 -15.87 -8.37
CA CYS A 16 18.07 -15.23 -9.53
C CYS A 16 19.15 -14.18 -9.18
N SER A 17 19.29 -13.80 -7.90
CA SER A 17 20.31 -12.83 -7.46
C SER A 17 21.66 -13.47 -7.07
N GLY A 18 21.76 -14.80 -7.08
CA GLY A 18 22.93 -15.54 -6.58
C GLY A 18 24.18 -15.49 -7.49
N ASP A 19 24.03 -15.29 -8.78
CA ASP A 19 25.14 -15.41 -9.73
C ASP A 19 25.86 -14.09 -10.08
N ALA A 20 25.34 -12.95 -9.64
CA ALA A 20 25.97 -11.64 -9.90
C ALA A 20 27.13 -11.29 -8.95
N ASP A 21 27.29 -12.00 -7.83
CA ASP A 21 28.27 -11.66 -6.78
C ASP A 21 29.69 -12.18 -7.04
N ALA A 22 29.88 -13.18 -7.88
CA ALA A 22 31.20 -13.73 -8.20
C ALA A 22 32.04 -12.81 -9.13
N GLY A 23 31.38 -11.99 -9.96
CA GLY A 23 32.05 -11.04 -10.86
C GLY A 23 32.43 -9.72 -10.18
N ALA A 24 31.70 -9.30 -9.15
CA ALA A 24 31.94 -8.03 -8.44
C ALA A 24 33.13 -8.11 -7.47
N ARG A 25 33.37 -9.27 -6.84
CA ARG A 25 34.48 -9.46 -5.90
C ARG A 25 35.86 -9.42 -6.56
N ARG A 26 35.96 -9.80 -7.84
CA ARG A 26 37.24 -9.71 -8.59
C ARG A 26 37.61 -8.29 -9.06
N ARG A 27 36.63 -7.36 -9.14
CA ARG A 27 36.91 -5.97 -9.54
C ARG A 27 37.23 -5.05 -8.35
N LEU A 28 36.84 -5.38 -7.13
CA LEU A 28 37.17 -4.61 -5.91
C LEU A 28 38.60 -4.89 -5.38
N ALA A 29 39.19 -6.04 -5.69
CA ALA A 29 40.55 -6.38 -5.28
C ALA A 29 41.65 -5.65 -6.09
N ALA A 30 41.29 -5.08 -7.24
CA ALA A 30 42.27 -4.38 -8.13
C ALA A 30 42.33 -2.86 -7.93
N ALA A 31 41.49 -2.27 -7.07
CA ALA A 31 41.37 -0.81 -6.89
C ALA A 31 41.93 -0.28 -5.54
N GLN A 32 42.61 -1.12 -4.76
CA GLN A 32 43.13 -0.72 -3.43
C GLN A 32 44.63 -0.52 -3.36
N THR A 33 45.25 -0.09 -4.43
CA THR A 33 46.69 0.30 -4.36
C THR A 33 46.86 1.65 -5.04
N VAL A 34 47.00 2.71 -4.30
CA VAL A 34 47.42 4.11 -4.47
C VAL A 34 46.44 4.99 -3.70
N GLU A 35 46.85 5.59 -2.60
CA GLU A 35 47.62 6.74 -2.34
C GLU A 35 47.53 7.12 -0.85
N ARG A 36 48.62 7.03 -0.17
CA ARG A 36 48.85 7.70 1.12
C ARG A 36 49.46 9.07 0.84
N ALA A 37 48.83 10.13 1.27
CA ALA A 37 49.50 11.43 1.44
C ALA A 37 49.14 12.02 2.80
N ALA A 38 50.15 12.61 3.43
CA ALA A 38 50.29 12.96 4.81
C ALA A 38 49.62 14.33 5.22
N PRO A 39 49.59 14.68 6.52
CA PRO A 39 48.71 15.71 7.05
C PRO A 39 49.41 17.11 7.08
N LEU A 40 48.65 18.17 6.91
CA LEU A 40 49.03 19.52 7.27
C LEU A 40 48.24 20.03 8.45
N ALA A 41 48.95 20.33 9.53
CA ALA A 41 48.48 21.03 10.72
C ALA A 41 48.21 22.51 10.41
N GLY A 42 47.13 23.05 11.00
CA GLY A 42 46.84 24.46 11.02
C GLY A 42 45.97 24.80 12.21
N ALA A 43 46.58 25.34 13.25
CA ALA A 43 45.92 25.90 14.43
C ALA A 43 45.23 27.24 14.09
N GLY A 44 44.03 27.44 14.61
CA GLY A 44 43.31 28.71 14.52
C GLY A 44 42.27 28.80 15.64
N ASP A 45 42.64 29.45 16.75
CA ASP A 45 41.74 29.87 17.84
C ASP A 45 40.70 30.85 17.33
N GLY A 46 39.44 30.58 17.62
CA GLY A 46 38.33 31.47 17.30
C GLY A 46 37.14 31.23 18.25
N ASN A 47 37.18 31.92 19.39
CA ASN A 47 36.11 32.00 20.38
C ASN A 47 34.86 32.68 19.75
N GLY A 48 33.72 32.01 19.67
CA GLY A 48 32.46 32.53 19.16
C GLY A 48 31.27 31.82 19.77
N ASN A 49 30.83 32.33 20.89
CA ASN A 49 29.64 31.94 21.64
C ASN A 49 28.37 32.26 20.83
N GLY A 50 27.55 31.25 20.48
CA GLY A 50 26.29 31.40 19.75
C GLY A 50 25.48 30.09 19.79
N GLY A 51 24.75 29.88 20.88
CA GLY A 51 23.94 28.71 21.12
C GLY A 51 22.72 28.62 20.19
N GLY A 52 22.82 27.83 19.18
CA GLY A 52 21.72 27.29 18.41
C GLY A 52 22.00 25.81 18.17
N GLY A 53 21.52 24.94 19.05
CA GLY A 53 21.69 23.51 18.92
C GLY A 53 20.96 22.98 17.70
N GLU A 54 21.59 23.05 16.52
CA GLU A 54 21.21 22.26 15.36
C GLU A 54 21.37 20.77 15.72
N THR A 55 20.26 20.14 16.08
CA THR A 55 20.22 18.68 16.20
C THR A 55 20.40 18.10 14.80
N ARG A 56 21.66 17.93 14.40
CA ARG A 56 22.05 17.18 13.19
C ARG A 56 21.38 15.81 13.28
N ALA A 57 20.51 15.50 12.33
CA ALA A 57 19.88 14.18 12.26
C ALA A 57 20.99 13.12 12.30
N PRO A 58 20.88 12.06 13.13
CA PRO A 58 21.91 11.06 13.25
C PRO A 58 22.19 10.48 11.86
N ALA A 59 23.46 10.40 11.48
CA ALA A 59 23.96 10.06 10.15
C ALA A 59 23.42 8.74 9.55
N GLY A 60 22.84 7.85 10.35
CA GLY A 60 22.20 6.63 9.91
C GLY A 60 20.80 6.81 9.31
N ARG A 61 20.03 7.84 9.72
CA ARG A 61 18.63 8.04 9.30
C ARG A 61 18.49 8.56 7.86
N ALA A 62 19.45 9.33 7.39
CA ALA A 62 19.47 9.90 6.04
C ALA A 62 19.72 8.85 4.93
N ARG A 63 19.97 7.58 5.29
CA ARG A 63 20.38 6.53 4.36
C ARG A 63 19.24 5.63 3.89
N TYR A 64 18.02 5.79 4.43
CA TYR A 64 16.90 4.89 4.16
C TYR A 64 15.65 5.69 3.77
N TYR A 65 14.84 5.09 2.89
CA TYR A 65 13.67 5.74 2.30
C TYR A 65 12.36 5.40 3.02
N GLY A 66 12.35 4.35 3.84
CA GLY A 66 11.19 3.95 4.64
C GLY A 66 10.31 2.90 3.96
N LEU A 67 9.20 2.58 4.62
CA LEU A 67 8.20 1.66 4.10
C LEU A 67 7.56 2.18 2.81
N LEU A 68 7.14 1.27 1.94
CA LEU A 68 6.28 1.60 0.80
C LEU A 68 4.99 2.25 1.32
N ARG A 69 4.63 3.37 0.73
CA ARG A 69 3.38 4.06 1.02
C ARG A 69 2.22 3.46 0.23
N ALA A 70 2.22 2.13 0.17
CA ALA A 70 1.18 1.37 -0.47
C ALA A 70 -0.17 1.64 0.22
N ARG A 71 -1.17 2.06 -0.55
CA ARG A 71 -2.54 2.18 -0.08
C ARG A 71 -3.23 0.81 -0.14
N ASP A 72 -4.08 0.54 0.84
CA ASP A 72 -5.04 -0.56 0.73
C ASP A 72 -6.06 -0.22 -0.37
N LEU A 73 -5.93 -0.88 -1.53
CA LEU A 73 -6.82 -0.70 -2.67
C LEU A 73 -8.00 -1.67 -2.66
N THR A 74 -8.25 -2.39 -1.55
CA THR A 74 -9.44 -3.23 -1.43
C THR A 74 -10.68 -2.39 -1.71
N PHE A 75 -11.55 -2.85 -2.59
CA PHE A 75 -12.72 -2.12 -3.08
C PHE A 75 -13.52 -1.39 -2.00
N PHE A 76 -13.80 -2.09 -0.89
CA PHE A 76 -14.54 -1.53 0.23
C PHE A 76 -13.72 -0.63 1.17
N SER A 77 -12.40 -0.62 1.05
CA SER A 77 -11.54 0.24 1.89
C SER A 77 -11.27 1.60 1.24
N LEU A 78 -11.53 1.75 -0.06
CA LEU A 78 -11.23 2.96 -0.83
C LEU A 78 -11.83 4.26 -0.26
N PRO A 79 -13.12 4.31 0.15
CA PRO A 79 -13.72 5.55 0.65
C PRO A 79 -13.30 5.89 2.08
N HIS A 80 -12.58 4.97 2.76
CA HIS A 80 -12.13 5.14 4.14
C HIS A 80 -10.73 5.75 4.25
N LEU A 81 -10.44 6.31 5.43
CA LEU A 81 -9.08 6.75 5.76
C LEU A 81 -8.13 5.55 5.77
N ASP A 82 -7.04 5.68 5.04
CA ASP A 82 -5.91 4.76 5.07
C ASP A 82 -4.69 5.45 5.69
N MET A 83 -4.26 4.97 6.87
CA MET A 83 -3.04 5.43 7.54
C MET A 83 -1.83 4.80 6.86
N ARG A 84 -1.33 5.45 5.82
CA ARG A 84 -0.14 4.96 5.12
C ARG A 84 1.07 4.99 6.03
N PRO A 85 2.01 4.03 5.87
CA PRO A 85 3.24 4.03 6.65
C PRO A 85 3.97 5.38 6.58
N ALA A 86 4.51 5.82 7.72
CA ALA A 86 5.24 7.07 7.79
C ALA A 86 6.42 7.05 6.82
N HIS A 87 6.50 8.03 5.94
CA HIS A 87 7.64 8.21 5.07
C HIS A 87 8.74 8.97 5.81
N ALA A 88 9.97 8.48 5.72
CA ALA A 88 11.14 9.19 6.22
C ALA A 88 11.56 10.28 5.22
N VAL A 89 10.64 11.09 4.72
CA VAL A 89 10.98 12.22 3.86
C VAL A 89 11.78 13.20 4.71
N ALA A 90 13.06 13.26 4.48
CA ALA A 90 13.98 14.19 5.12
C ALA A 90 13.77 15.59 4.53
N VAL A 91 12.69 16.23 4.91
CA VAL A 91 12.50 17.67 4.64
C VAL A 91 13.05 18.42 5.84
N GLY A 92 13.94 19.37 5.62
CA GLY A 92 14.46 20.26 6.69
C GLY A 92 13.34 21.16 7.26
N PRO A 93 13.49 21.70 8.46
CA PRO A 93 12.54 22.64 9.05
C PRO A 93 12.23 23.80 8.10
N GLY A 94 10.93 24.13 7.93
CA GLY A 94 10.47 25.14 6.97
C GLY A 94 10.44 24.67 5.51
N GLY A 95 10.83 23.41 5.23
CA GLY A 95 10.86 22.87 3.88
C GLY A 95 9.56 22.16 3.48
N TRP A 96 9.38 22.04 2.17
CA TRP A 96 8.28 21.29 1.52
C TRP A 96 8.79 20.02 0.86
N GLY A 97 7.95 19.01 0.82
CA GLY A 97 8.10 17.81 0.00
C GLY A 97 6.81 17.51 -0.73
N LEU A 98 6.93 16.99 -1.93
CA LEU A 98 5.79 16.55 -2.75
C LEU A 98 5.97 15.10 -3.14
N GLU A 99 4.87 14.36 -3.17
CA GLU A 99 4.82 12.97 -3.56
C GLU A 99 3.59 12.73 -4.44
N ALA A 100 3.77 12.03 -5.53
CA ALA A 100 2.69 11.50 -6.36
C ALA A 100 2.82 9.98 -6.42
N GLN A 101 1.71 9.27 -6.25
CA GLN A 101 1.67 7.82 -6.26
C GLN A 101 0.50 7.34 -7.12
N ALA A 102 0.80 6.60 -8.17
CA ALA A 102 -0.18 5.90 -8.98
C ALA A 102 -0.30 4.45 -8.50
N GLY A 103 -1.51 3.98 -8.31
CA GLY A 103 -1.84 2.60 -7.96
C GLY A 103 -2.75 2.00 -9.02
N TYR A 104 -2.56 0.71 -9.30
CA TYR A 104 -3.44 -0.08 -10.15
C TYR A 104 -3.63 -1.44 -9.53
N GLN A 105 -4.86 -1.93 -9.52
CA GLN A 105 -5.14 -3.29 -9.10
C GLN A 105 -6.32 -3.89 -9.85
N ASN A 106 -6.28 -5.21 -9.95
CA ASN A 106 -7.38 -6.04 -10.39
C ASN A 106 -8.03 -6.70 -9.17
N THR A 107 -9.34 -6.60 -9.08
CA THR A 107 -10.15 -7.24 -8.04
C THR A 107 -11.09 -8.24 -8.70
N TRP A 108 -10.91 -9.51 -8.36
CA TRP A 108 -11.83 -10.59 -8.63
C TRP A 108 -12.15 -11.26 -7.29
N SER A 109 -13.27 -10.91 -6.71
CA SER A 109 -13.64 -11.33 -5.36
C SER A 109 -15.10 -11.78 -5.34
N LEU A 110 -15.36 -12.99 -4.85
CA LEU A 110 -16.68 -13.59 -4.91
C LEU A 110 -16.91 -14.58 -3.77
N SER A 111 -18.18 -14.79 -3.43
CA SER A 111 -18.57 -15.83 -2.48
C SER A 111 -18.39 -17.22 -3.09
N ARG A 112 -18.22 -18.22 -2.24
CA ARG A 112 -18.01 -19.61 -2.63
C ARG A 112 -19.13 -20.19 -3.49
N GLU A 113 -20.37 -19.81 -3.20
CA GLU A 113 -21.52 -20.28 -3.97
C GLU A 113 -21.53 -19.67 -5.38
N VAL A 114 -21.21 -18.40 -5.50
CA VAL A 114 -21.04 -17.72 -6.79
C VAL A 114 -19.88 -18.34 -7.58
N GLU A 115 -18.76 -18.66 -6.95
CA GLU A 115 -17.65 -19.36 -7.60
C GLU A 115 -18.10 -20.70 -8.20
N ARG A 116 -18.79 -21.54 -7.41
CA ARG A 116 -19.29 -22.84 -7.89
C ARG A 116 -20.24 -22.67 -9.06
N TYR A 117 -21.14 -21.69 -8.98
CA TYR A 117 -22.06 -21.40 -10.07
C TYR A 117 -21.31 -21.04 -11.34
N LEU A 118 -20.35 -20.09 -11.26
CA LEU A 118 -19.59 -19.62 -12.43
C LEU A 118 -18.72 -20.73 -13.03
N VAL A 119 -18.05 -21.53 -12.20
CA VAL A 119 -17.23 -22.66 -12.67
C VAL A 119 -18.07 -23.71 -13.42
N GLY A 120 -19.34 -23.87 -13.06
CA GLY A 120 -20.29 -24.79 -13.73
C GLY A 120 -20.84 -24.27 -15.05
N LEU A 121 -20.60 -22.99 -15.41
CA LEU A 121 -21.16 -22.43 -16.64
C LEU A 121 -20.38 -22.88 -17.89
N PRO A 122 -21.06 -23.25 -18.97
CA PRO A 122 -20.42 -23.57 -20.24
C PRO A 122 -20.02 -22.30 -20.98
N GLY A 123 -18.72 -22.05 -21.07
CA GLY A 123 -18.16 -20.94 -21.83
C GLY A 123 -18.36 -19.56 -21.24
N ARG A 124 -17.79 -18.58 -21.92
CA ARG A 124 -17.77 -17.18 -21.50
C ARG A 124 -19.04 -16.44 -21.91
N ARG A 125 -19.58 -15.61 -20.99
CA ARG A 125 -20.81 -14.84 -21.24
C ARG A 125 -20.80 -13.51 -20.47
N GLU A 126 -21.67 -12.59 -20.80
CA GLU A 126 -21.91 -11.40 -20.00
C GLU A 126 -22.72 -11.76 -18.74
N LEU A 127 -22.48 -11.01 -17.67
CA LEU A 127 -23.34 -11.04 -16.49
C LEU A 127 -24.63 -10.29 -16.79
N GLY A 128 -25.57 -11.00 -17.39
CA GLY A 128 -26.88 -10.46 -17.79
C GLY A 128 -27.97 -10.72 -16.73
N PRO A 129 -29.22 -10.33 -17.02
CA PRO A 129 -30.34 -10.53 -16.08
C PRO A 129 -30.55 -11.99 -15.67
N GLN A 130 -30.26 -12.94 -16.56
CA GLN A 130 -30.42 -14.37 -16.28
C GLN A 130 -29.37 -14.85 -15.26
N GLU A 131 -28.09 -14.53 -15.49
CA GLU A 131 -26.99 -14.87 -14.58
C GLU A 131 -27.16 -14.17 -13.22
N LEU A 132 -27.59 -12.90 -13.24
CA LEU A 132 -27.89 -12.16 -12.02
C LEU A 132 -29.02 -12.83 -11.22
N ALA A 133 -30.13 -13.16 -11.86
CA ALA A 133 -31.22 -13.86 -11.20
C ALA A 133 -30.79 -15.21 -10.60
N ALA A 134 -29.91 -15.94 -11.30
CA ALA A 134 -29.34 -17.18 -10.80
C ALA A 134 -28.45 -16.96 -9.58
N ILE A 135 -27.60 -15.91 -9.58
CA ILE A 135 -26.74 -15.56 -8.42
C ILE A 135 -27.60 -15.17 -7.22
N LEU A 136 -28.62 -14.34 -7.41
CA LEU A 136 -29.52 -13.90 -6.34
C LEU A 136 -30.44 -15.04 -5.80
N ALA A 137 -30.58 -16.12 -6.54
CA ALA A 137 -31.30 -17.32 -6.10
C ALA A 137 -30.40 -18.34 -5.36
N LEU A 138 -29.07 -18.12 -5.28
CA LEU A 138 -28.18 -19.00 -4.55
C LEU A 138 -28.47 -18.92 -3.03
N PRO A 139 -28.24 -20.01 -2.29
CA PRO A 139 -28.52 -20.04 -0.87
C PRO A 139 -27.56 -19.13 -0.08
N GLY A 140 -28.09 -18.47 0.93
CA GLY A 140 -27.32 -17.63 1.87
C GLY A 140 -26.93 -16.27 1.30
N GLU A 141 -25.94 -15.66 1.90
CA GLU A 141 -25.39 -14.38 1.46
C GLU A 141 -24.38 -14.60 0.31
N ASN A 142 -24.45 -13.75 -0.70
CA ASN A 142 -23.61 -13.87 -1.89
C ASN A 142 -23.00 -12.53 -2.31
N TYR A 143 -21.84 -12.57 -2.96
CA TYR A 143 -21.25 -11.39 -3.58
C TYR A 143 -20.35 -11.75 -4.76
N LEU A 144 -20.24 -10.82 -5.68
CA LEU A 144 -19.30 -10.80 -6.80
C LEU A 144 -18.81 -9.36 -6.99
N ILE A 145 -17.49 -9.18 -7.00
CA ILE A 145 -16.83 -7.93 -7.34
C ILE A 145 -15.81 -8.23 -8.43
N ASP A 146 -16.03 -7.66 -9.58
CA ASP A 146 -15.17 -7.73 -10.76
C ASP A 146 -14.88 -6.30 -11.19
N ALA A 147 -13.69 -5.79 -10.86
CA ALA A 147 -13.34 -4.41 -11.14
C ALA A 147 -11.83 -4.21 -11.17
N GLU A 148 -11.37 -3.36 -12.07
CA GLU A 148 -10.03 -2.80 -12.01
C GLU A 148 -10.09 -1.37 -11.48
N ILE A 149 -9.16 -1.06 -10.56
CA ILE A 149 -9.11 0.21 -9.85
C ILE A 149 -7.80 0.89 -10.19
N GLY A 150 -7.90 2.10 -10.72
CA GLY A 150 -6.81 3.04 -10.85
C GLY A 150 -6.89 4.09 -9.74
N LEU A 151 -5.77 4.40 -9.10
CA LEU A 151 -5.67 5.42 -8.06
C LEU A 151 -4.53 6.38 -8.37
N LEU A 152 -4.75 7.65 -8.12
CA LEU A 152 -3.69 8.67 -8.06
C LEU A 152 -3.79 9.41 -6.73
N ASP A 153 -2.71 9.37 -5.96
CA ASP A 153 -2.56 10.12 -4.73
C ASP A 153 -1.49 11.20 -4.91
N VAL A 154 -1.80 12.41 -4.46
CA VAL A 154 -0.83 13.51 -4.35
C VAL A 154 -0.74 13.93 -2.89
N THR A 155 0.47 13.89 -2.34
CA THR A 155 0.74 14.27 -0.96
C THR A 155 1.67 15.46 -0.91
N ALA A 156 1.29 16.50 -0.19
CA ALA A 156 2.15 17.62 0.18
C ALA A 156 2.57 17.48 1.64
N HIS A 157 3.85 17.62 1.91
CA HIS A 157 4.43 17.59 3.25
C HIS A 157 5.04 18.96 3.58
N TYR A 158 4.88 19.40 4.81
CA TYR A 158 5.56 20.60 5.32
C TYR A 158 6.16 20.32 6.69
N LYS A 159 7.43 20.61 6.87
CA LYS A 159 8.15 20.43 8.13
C LYS A 159 8.07 21.71 8.96
N LEU A 160 7.22 21.70 9.99
CA LEU A 160 7.02 22.86 10.88
C LEU A 160 8.25 23.15 11.76
N SER A 161 8.92 22.09 12.25
CA SER A 161 10.09 22.19 13.13
C SER A 161 10.95 20.94 13.01
N GLY A 162 12.03 20.83 13.79
CA GLY A 162 12.86 19.62 13.83
C GLY A 162 12.08 18.33 14.13
N HIS A 163 10.95 18.43 14.83
CA HIS A 163 10.18 17.29 15.31
C HIS A 163 8.77 17.17 14.72
N TRP A 164 8.17 18.29 14.32
CA TRP A 164 6.80 18.34 13.84
C TRP A 164 6.70 18.52 12.32
N GLY A 165 5.79 17.84 11.72
CA GLY A 165 5.43 17.99 10.31
C GLY A 165 3.94 17.83 10.12
N VAL A 166 3.41 18.47 9.08
CA VAL A 166 2.03 18.30 8.61
C VAL A 166 2.02 17.78 7.20
N TYR A 167 0.94 17.14 6.80
CA TYR A 167 0.74 16.70 5.43
C TYR A 167 -0.72 16.77 5.02
N ALA A 168 -0.95 16.87 3.74
CA ALA A 168 -2.26 16.76 3.12
C ALA A 168 -2.19 15.80 1.93
N ILE A 169 -3.23 14.98 1.76
CA ILE A 169 -3.36 14.01 0.68
C ILE A 169 -4.64 14.29 -0.09
N ALA A 170 -4.52 14.45 -1.39
CA ALA A 170 -5.63 14.45 -2.35
C ALA A 170 -5.55 13.17 -3.18
N SER A 171 -6.69 12.49 -3.33
CA SER A 171 -6.76 11.19 -4.02
C SER A 171 -7.83 11.21 -5.08
N ALA A 172 -7.54 10.63 -6.24
CA ALA A 172 -8.50 10.38 -7.30
C ALA A 172 -8.53 8.90 -7.65
N VAL A 173 -9.71 8.34 -7.84
CA VAL A 173 -9.92 6.93 -8.19
C VAL A 173 -10.68 6.81 -9.50
N SER A 174 -10.36 5.79 -10.27
CA SER A 174 -11.11 5.38 -11.46
C SER A 174 -11.47 3.90 -11.37
N PHE A 175 -12.67 3.56 -11.84
CA PHE A 175 -13.12 2.19 -11.96
C PHE A 175 -13.22 1.84 -13.43
N SER A 176 -12.68 0.72 -13.84
CA SER A 176 -12.71 0.25 -15.21
C SER A 176 -12.83 -1.27 -15.26
N GLY A 177 -13.27 -1.80 -16.37
CA GLY A 177 -13.21 -3.23 -16.65
C GLY A 177 -11.78 -3.70 -16.96
N GLY A 178 -10.87 -2.75 -17.14
CA GLY A 178 -9.44 -2.92 -17.26
C GLY A 178 -8.92 -3.68 -18.47
N VAL A 179 -7.64 -3.93 -18.44
CA VAL A 179 -6.87 -4.63 -19.49
C VAL A 179 -6.15 -5.87 -18.96
N GLY A 180 -6.20 -6.11 -17.66
CA GLY A 180 -5.41 -7.14 -16.95
C GLY A 180 -5.93 -8.55 -17.10
N ASP A 181 -7.24 -8.75 -17.29
CA ASP A 181 -7.91 -10.05 -17.27
C ASP A 181 -7.22 -11.12 -18.12
N GLY A 182 -6.93 -10.81 -19.37
CA GLY A 182 -6.30 -11.76 -20.27
C GLY A 182 -4.85 -12.13 -19.89
N THR A 183 -4.16 -11.25 -19.18
CA THR A 183 -2.80 -11.49 -18.68
C THR A 183 -2.85 -12.34 -17.42
N ILE A 184 -3.78 -12.04 -16.51
CA ILE A 184 -4.01 -12.80 -15.28
C ILE A 184 -4.46 -14.22 -15.62
N GLU A 185 -5.42 -14.39 -16.54
CA GLU A 185 -5.86 -15.71 -16.98
C GLU A 185 -4.72 -16.54 -17.58
N ARG A 186 -3.89 -15.96 -18.46
CA ARG A 186 -2.70 -16.64 -19.02
C ARG A 186 -1.69 -17.02 -17.94
N PHE A 187 -1.51 -16.17 -16.94
CA PHE A 187 -0.63 -16.47 -15.80
C PHE A 187 -1.19 -17.67 -15.02
N HIS A 188 -2.48 -17.66 -14.66
CA HIS A 188 -3.11 -18.78 -13.97
C HIS A 188 -3.01 -20.09 -14.77
N ASP A 189 -3.26 -20.03 -16.08
CA ASP A 189 -3.13 -21.21 -16.97
C ASP A 189 -1.70 -21.74 -17.02
N ARG A 190 -0.72 -20.84 -17.10
CA ARG A 190 0.70 -21.20 -17.17
C ARG A 190 1.21 -21.90 -15.93
N PHE A 191 0.72 -21.49 -14.76
CA PHE A 191 1.15 -22.01 -13.47
C PHE A 191 0.17 -23.01 -12.83
N GLY A 192 -0.92 -23.37 -13.53
CA GLY A 192 -1.91 -24.32 -13.03
C GLY A 192 -2.78 -23.81 -11.90
N PHE A 193 -2.93 -22.49 -11.75
CA PHE A 193 -3.80 -21.90 -10.74
C PHE A 193 -5.28 -21.92 -11.20
N SER A 194 -6.20 -22.02 -10.23
CA SER A 194 -7.63 -21.86 -10.51
C SER A 194 -7.91 -20.45 -11.04
N SER A 195 -8.83 -20.34 -11.99
CA SER A 195 -9.34 -19.04 -12.44
C SER A 195 -10.51 -18.53 -11.59
N PHE A 196 -10.93 -19.28 -10.56
CA PHE A 196 -12.03 -18.93 -9.65
C PHE A 196 -13.31 -18.49 -10.39
N GLY A 197 -13.65 -19.15 -11.51
CA GLY A 197 -14.80 -18.81 -12.33
C GLY A 197 -14.66 -17.57 -13.24
N ARG A 198 -13.53 -16.84 -13.21
CA ARG A 198 -13.28 -15.65 -14.04
C ARG A 198 -13.51 -15.91 -15.53
N LYS A 199 -13.14 -17.10 -16.04
CA LYS A 199 -13.31 -17.48 -17.44
C LYS A 199 -14.77 -17.60 -17.89
N ALA A 200 -15.72 -17.67 -16.96
CA ALA A 200 -17.14 -17.74 -17.29
C ALA A 200 -17.74 -16.38 -17.63
N LEU A 201 -17.14 -15.28 -17.21
CA LEU A 201 -17.64 -13.93 -17.48
C LEU A 201 -16.80 -13.20 -18.53
N SER A 202 -17.46 -12.25 -19.21
CA SER A 202 -16.81 -11.39 -20.21
C SER A 202 -15.75 -10.52 -19.57
N ARG A 203 -14.60 -10.44 -20.22
CA ARG A 203 -13.48 -9.59 -19.81
C ARG A 203 -13.82 -8.10 -19.92
N SER A 204 -13.05 -7.28 -19.25
CA SER A 204 -13.11 -5.82 -19.34
C SER A 204 -14.49 -5.26 -18.95
N ARG A 205 -15.09 -5.82 -17.91
CA ARG A 205 -16.35 -5.39 -17.31
C ARG A 205 -16.14 -5.00 -15.86
N VAL A 206 -17.03 -4.14 -15.37
CA VAL A 206 -17.16 -3.85 -13.93
C VAL A 206 -18.50 -4.38 -13.48
N ASN A 207 -18.48 -5.34 -12.57
CA ASN A 207 -19.69 -5.92 -12.01
C ASN A 207 -19.57 -5.95 -10.49
N VAL A 208 -20.56 -5.40 -9.81
CA VAL A 208 -20.68 -5.43 -8.36
C VAL A 208 -22.04 -5.99 -8.01
N VAL A 209 -22.07 -7.18 -7.43
CA VAL A 209 -23.28 -7.82 -6.92
C VAL A 209 -23.05 -8.09 -5.44
N LEU A 210 -23.87 -7.52 -4.59
CA LEU A 210 -23.88 -7.75 -3.16
C LEU A 210 -25.29 -8.17 -2.76
N ASP A 211 -25.43 -9.38 -2.25
CA ASP A 211 -26.68 -9.93 -1.70
C ASP A 211 -26.36 -10.41 -0.29
N LEU A 212 -26.37 -9.46 0.62
CA LEU A 212 -26.03 -9.66 2.02
C LEU A 212 -27.27 -9.50 2.90
N ARG A 213 -27.22 -10.05 4.11
CA ARG A 213 -28.35 -10.07 5.07
C ARG A 213 -29.04 -8.72 5.22
N ASP A 214 -28.25 -7.65 5.32
CA ASP A 214 -28.73 -6.30 5.61
C ASP A 214 -28.69 -5.38 4.39
N ALA A 215 -28.20 -5.86 3.25
CA ALA A 215 -28.04 -5.02 2.08
C ALA A 215 -28.01 -5.81 0.78
N GLN A 216 -28.85 -5.42 -0.15
CA GLN A 216 -28.78 -5.89 -1.53
C GLN A 216 -28.40 -4.73 -2.43
N ARG A 217 -27.34 -4.92 -3.22
CA ARG A 217 -26.92 -3.94 -4.20
C ARG A 217 -26.39 -4.62 -5.44
N VAL A 218 -26.87 -4.17 -6.58
CA VAL A 218 -26.44 -4.64 -7.88
C VAL A 218 -26.05 -3.47 -8.74
N SER A 219 -24.84 -3.48 -9.25
CA SER A 219 -24.34 -2.53 -10.25
C SER A 219 -23.64 -3.33 -11.35
N LEU A 220 -24.25 -3.38 -12.50
CA LEU A 220 -23.68 -4.01 -13.71
C LEU A 220 -23.14 -2.90 -14.61
N GLY A 221 -21.98 -3.13 -15.19
CA GLY A 221 -21.28 -2.10 -15.89
C GLY A 221 -20.33 -1.35 -14.95
N SER A 222 -20.30 -0.09 -14.84
CA SER A 222 -19.49 0.66 -13.88
C SER A 222 -20.39 1.30 -12.83
N PRO A 223 -20.17 1.06 -11.50
CA PRO A 223 -20.97 1.71 -10.45
C PRO A 223 -20.75 3.23 -10.45
N THR A 224 -19.55 3.68 -10.81
CA THR A 224 -19.19 5.08 -11.02
C THR A 224 -18.01 5.16 -11.98
N ARG A 225 -17.85 6.26 -12.68
CA ARG A 225 -16.67 6.50 -13.55
C ARG A 225 -15.41 6.81 -12.73
N GLY A 226 -15.55 6.99 -11.43
CA GLY A 226 -14.51 7.45 -10.54
C GLY A 226 -14.70 8.91 -10.13
N GLY A 227 -13.70 9.45 -9.45
CA GLY A 227 -13.72 10.82 -8.96
C GLY A 227 -12.71 11.06 -7.85
N MET A 228 -12.82 12.22 -7.22
CA MET A 228 -12.02 12.56 -6.05
C MET A 228 -12.56 11.82 -4.82
N LEU A 229 -11.68 11.21 -4.07
CA LEU A 229 -11.96 10.76 -2.70
C LEU A 229 -11.90 11.95 -1.74
N ASP A 230 -12.38 11.74 -0.53
CA ASP A 230 -12.23 12.73 0.54
C ASP A 230 -10.75 12.97 0.86
N PRO A 231 -10.31 14.23 0.98
CA PRO A 231 -8.93 14.54 1.30
C PRO A 231 -8.61 14.19 2.76
N THR A 232 -7.33 13.90 3.00
CA THR A 232 -6.80 13.61 4.33
C THR A 232 -5.82 14.69 4.73
N ILE A 233 -5.90 15.14 5.98
CA ILE A 233 -4.87 15.97 6.61
C ILE A 233 -4.27 15.24 7.80
N GLY A 234 -2.98 15.43 8.06
CA GLY A 234 -2.30 14.74 9.15
C GLY A 234 -1.19 15.54 9.77
N LEU A 235 -0.91 15.19 11.01
CA LEU A 235 0.16 15.71 11.85
C LEU A 235 1.12 14.58 12.18
N ARG A 236 2.43 14.84 12.11
CA ARG A 236 3.49 13.88 12.39
C ARG A 236 4.44 14.43 13.43
N TYR A 237 4.82 13.57 14.39
CA TYR A 237 5.81 13.85 15.41
C TYR A 237 6.92 12.81 15.41
N SER A 238 8.19 13.26 15.42
CA SER A 238 9.38 12.39 15.38
C SER A 238 10.48 12.85 16.37
N GLY A 239 10.08 13.47 17.48
CA GLY A 239 11.00 14.08 18.45
C GLY A 239 11.31 13.21 19.68
N LEU A 240 10.86 11.94 19.73
CA LEU A 240 11.16 11.08 20.86
C LEU A 240 12.63 10.67 20.87
N ARG A 241 13.27 10.83 22.04
CA ARG A 241 14.68 10.44 22.25
C ARG A 241 14.76 8.93 22.42
N LEU A 242 15.33 8.26 21.45
CA LEU A 242 15.61 6.83 21.43
C LEU A 242 17.10 6.59 21.15
N PRO A 243 17.65 5.38 21.39
CA PRO A 243 19.01 5.05 21.00
C PRO A 243 19.27 5.37 19.53
N GLU A 244 20.50 5.71 19.15
CA GLU A 244 20.88 6.28 17.84
C GLU A 244 20.31 5.55 16.63
N ARG A 245 20.22 4.21 16.69
CA ARG A 245 19.72 3.38 15.59
C ARG A 245 18.19 3.28 15.54
N TRP A 246 17.49 3.84 16.51
CA TRP A 246 16.04 3.74 16.62
C TRP A 246 15.35 5.08 16.37
N ASN A 247 14.19 5.02 15.77
CA ASN A 247 13.29 6.16 15.63
C ASN A 247 11.85 5.73 15.84
N LEU A 248 11.05 6.60 16.42
CA LEU A 248 9.62 6.43 16.55
C LEU A 248 8.92 7.64 15.93
N VAL A 249 8.03 7.37 14.99
CA VAL A 249 7.18 8.38 14.36
C VAL A 249 5.75 8.15 14.83
N LEU A 250 5.14 9.17 15.37
CA LEU A 250 3.72 9.19 15.75
C LEU A 250 2.97 10.06 14.75
N GLU A 251 1.80 9.60 14.32
CA GLU A 251 0.95 10.32 13.37
C GLU A 251 -0.50 10.33 13.85
N ALA A 252 -1.17 11.46 13.64
CA ALA A 252 -2.60 11.61 13.72
C ALA A 252 -3.11 12.17 12.41
N ALA A 253 -4.19 11.61 11.87
CA ALA A 253 -4.78 12.08 10.63
C ALA A 253 -6.30 12.07 10.70
N VAL A 254 -6.92 12.85 9.84
CA VAL A 254 -8.37 12.85 9.65
C VAL A 254 -8.69 12.96 8.15
N LYS A 255 -9.59 12.09 7.69
CA LYS A 255 -10.26 12.24 6.39
C LYS A 255 -11.40 13.23 6.55
N LEU A 256 -11.47 14.23 5.67
CA LEU A 256 -12.46 15.31 5.71
C LEU A 256 -13.62 14.99 4.74
N PRO A 257 -14.88 14.96 5.17
CA PRO A 257 -16.03 14.57 4.36
C PRO A 257 -16.48 15.72 3.42
N VAL A 258 -15.61 16.17 2.53
CA VAL A 258 -15.87 17.33 1.66
C VAL A 258 -16.76 16.99 0.46
N ASN A 259 -16.82 15.70 0.07
CA ASN A 259 -17.62 15.26 -1.06
C ASN A 259 -19.06 14.90 -0.67
N GLY A 260 -19.41 14.99 0.62
CA GLY A 260 -20.65 14.41 1.13
C GLY A 260 -20.68 12.89 0.92
N ARG A 261 -21.85 12.26 1.04
CA ARG A 261 -22.00 10.84 0.77
C ARG A 261 -22.05 10.57 -0.74
N ARG A 262 -21.09 9.78 -1.22
CA ARG A 262 -21.00 9.38 -2.64
C ARG A 262 -20.61 7.91 -2.72
N GLU A 263 -21.39 7.15 -3.44
CA GLU A 263 -21.19 5.73 -3.64
C GLU A 263 -19.75 5.44 -4.10
N PHE A 264 -19.05 4.55 -3.39
CA PHE A 264 -17.66 4.12 -3.58
C PHE A 264 -16.59 5.23 -3.50
N LEU A 265 -16.96 6.49 -3.25
CA LEU A 265 -16.02 7.61 -3.22
C LEU A 265 -15.92 8.30 -1.85
N SER A 266 -17.00 8.34 -1.09
CA SER A 266 -17.02 9.02 0.20
C SER A 266 -18.09 8.45 1.12
N THR A 267 -17.72 8.25 2.39
CA THR A 267 -18.65 7.84 3.45
C THR A 267 -19.50 9.01 3.97
N GLY A 268 -19.13 10.26 3.61
CA GLY A 268 -19.77 11.46 4.15
C GLY A 268 -19.46 11.73 5.63
N ASP A 269 -18.55 10.97 6.23
CA ASP A 269 -18.18 11.08 7.64
C ASP A 269 -16.68 11.45 7.78
N ALA A 270 -16.36 12.23 8.83
CA ALA A 270 -14.98 12.45 9.24
C ALA A 270 -14.45 11.18 9.91
N GLU A 271 -13.27 10.73 9.50
CA GLU A 271 -12.63 9.52 9.99
C GLU A 271 -11.27 9.83 10.60
N PRO A 272 -11.15 9.88 11.92
CA PRO A 272 -9.86 10.04 12.59
C PRO A 272 -9.08 8.74 12.63
N GLY A 273 -7.74 8.86 12.54
CA GLY A 273 -6.80 7.76 12.65
C GLY A 273 -5.55 8.15 13.41
N LEU A 274 -4.93 7.16 14.05
CA LEU A 274 -3.66 7.27 14.76
C LEU A 274 -2.71 6.18 14.27
N GLN A 275 -1.41 6.50 14.20
CA GLN A 275 -0.36 5.56 13.80
C GLN A 275 0.90 5.77 14.63
N ALA A 276 1.59 4.67 14.93
CA ALA A 276 2.94 4.66 15.45
C ALA A 276 3.82 3.79 14.55
N THR A 277 4.98 4.31 14.13
CA THR A 277 5.94 3.59 13.30
C THR A 277 7.29 3.55 14.00
N LEU A 278 7.70 2.38 14.44
CA LEU A 278 9.03 2.11 14.99
C LEU A 278 9.97 1.75 13.85
N GLN A 279 11.16 2.33 13.85
CA GLN A 279 12.18 2.19 12.81
C GLN A 279 13.52 1.84 13.45
N TYR A 280 14.20 0.85 12.90
CA TYR A 280 15.57 0.50 13.25
C TYR A 280 16.48 0.65 12.03
N PHE A 281 17.63 1.31 12.19
CA PHE A 281 18.57 1.59 11.10
C PHE A 281 19.88 0.86 11.34
N GLY A 282 20.12 -0.20 10.59
CA GLY A 282 21.40 -0.91 10.51
C GLY A 282 22.33 -0.32 9.46
N ASP A 283 23.40 -1.03 9.13
CA ASP A 283 24.41 -0.54 8.17
C ASP A 283 23.96 -0.72 6.70
N ARG A 284 23.31 -1.85 6.38
CA ARG A 284 22.78 -2.18 5.05
C ARG A 284 21.29 -2.53 5.03
N HIS A 285 20.64 -2.54 6.17
CA HIS A 285 19.23 -2.84 6.29
C HIS A 285 18.57 -1.95 7.32
N ALA A 286 17.29 -1.64 7.10
CA ALA A 286 16.42 -1.05 8.08
C ALA A 286 15.20 -1.94 8.30
N LEU A 287 14.69 -1.94 9.53
CA LEU A 287 13.50 -2.69 9.93
C LEU A 287 12.41 -1.69 10.35
N TYR A 288 11.20 -2.00 10.00
CA TYR A 288 10.06 -1.14 10.26
C TYR A 288 8.91 -1.96 10.85
N ALA A 289 8.25 -1.37 11.86
CA ALA A 289 7.00 -1.88 12.40
C ALA A 289 6.04 -0.70 12.59
N ALA A 290 4.95 -0.67 11.84
CA ALA A 290 3.91 0.33 11.97
C ALA A 290 2.62 -0.33 12.48
N VAL A 291 1.94 0.34 13.41
CA VAL A 291 0.60 -0.02 13.86
C VAL A 291 -0.29 1.21 13.79
N SER A 292 -1.49 1.03 13.28
CA SER A 292 -2.47 2.11 13.18
C SER A 292 -3.86 1.66 13.57
N ALA A 293 -4.72 2.62 13.87
CA ALA A 293 -6.14 2.40 14.10
C ALA A 293 -6.92 3.57 13.52
N VAL A 294 -7.91 3.28 12.72
CA VAL A 294 -8.83 4.25 12.11
C VAL A 294 -10.25 3.99 12.61
N ARG A 295 -10.96 5.04 12.96
CA ARG A 295 -12.38 4.95 13.26
C ARG A 295 -13.18 5.24 12.01
N TYR A 296 -13.66 4.18 11.35
CA TYR A 296 -14.45 4.27 10.13
C TYR A 296 -15.81 4.91 10.40
N GLY A 297 -16.25 5.74 9.48
CA GLY A 297 -17.59 6.26 9.38
C GLY A 297 -18.63 5.21 9.00
N ALA A 298 -19.90 5.58 8.96
CA ALA A 298 -20.94 4.74 8.40
C ALA A 298 -20.76 4.62 6.89
N ASP A 299 -20.92 3.42 6.35
CA ASP A 299 -20.86 3.15 4.93
C ASP A 299 -22.26 3.04 4.35
N ASP A 300 -22.55 3.79 3.27
CA ASP A 300 -23.84 3.73 2.58
C ASP A 300 -23.95 2.59 1.58
N ILE A 301 -22.82 2.02 1.16
CA ILE A 301 -22.83 0.87 0.25
C ILE A 301 -23.54 -0.29 0.93
N LEU A 302 -23.40 -0.38 2.24
CA LEU A 302 -23.97 -1.44 3.07
C LEU A 302 -24.60 -0.83 4.31
N PRO A 303 -25.87 -0.40 4.24
CA PRO A 303 -26.59 0.14 5.39
C PRO A 303 -26.57 -0.86 6.55
N GLY A 304 -26.49 -0.37 7.78
CA GLY A 304 -26.34 -1.20 8.98
C GLY A 304 -24.91 -1.28 9.50
N ASN A 305 -23.92 -0.76 8.78
CA ASN A 305 -22.53 -0.75 9.22
C ASN A 305 -22.36 0.24 10.38
N SER A 306 -22.13 -0.29 11.58
CA SER A 306 -21.81 0.55 12.74
C SER A 306 -20.38 1.08 12.60
N ARG A 307 -20.16 2.35 12.98
CA ARG A 307 -18.82 2.94 13.11
C ARG A 307 -17.93 2.02 13.94
N ARG A 308 -16.80 1.61 13.41
CA ARG A 308 -15.89 0.70 14.09
C ARG A 308 -14.44 1.14 13.95
N THR A 309 -13.62 0.68 14.89
CA THR A 309 -12.17 0.87 14.81
C THR A 309 -11.54 -0.27 14.04
N VAL A 310 -10.78 0.07 13.01
CA VAL A 310 -10.05 -0.86 12.15
C VAL A 310 -8.55 -0.73 12.45
N PRO A 311 -7.97 -1.67 13.20
CA PRO A 311 -6.53 -1.72 13.40
C PRO A 311 -5.82 -2.31 12.17
N THR A 312 -4.63 -1.79 11.90
CA THR A 312 -3.74 -2.25 10.83
C THR A 312 -2.32 -2.36 11.35
N ALA A 313 -1.58 -3.37 10.91
CA ALA A 313 -0.16 -3.54 11.20
C ALA A 313 0.61 -3.72 9.90
N VAL A 314 1.79 -3.10 9.81
CA VAL A 314 2.71 -3.22 8.68
C VAL A 314 4.11 -3.52 9.22
N LEU A 315 4.75 -4.55 8.70
CA LEU A 315 6.13 -4.90 8.96
C LEU A 315 6.92 -4.79 7.66
N GLY A 316 8.15 -4.32 7.72
CA GLY A 316 8.98 -4.25 6.52
C GLY A 316 10.46 -4.26 6.79
N VAL A 317 11.18 -4.68 5.75
CA VAL A 317 12.65 -4.71 5.70
C VAL A 317 13.08 -3.98 4.45
N GLU A 318 13.90 -2.96 4.62
CA GLU A 318 14.56 -2.25 3.53
C GLU A 318 16.02 -2.68 3.45
N TYR A 319 16.47 -3.11 2.28
CA TYR A 319 17.84 -3.49 2.01
C TYR A 319 18.50 -2.49 1.05
N ARG A 320 19.56 -1.85 1.49
CA ARG A 320 20.37 -0.92 0.71
C ARG A 320 21.31 -1.69 -0.21
N TRP A 321 20.87 -1.89 -1.46
CA TRP A 321 21.69 -2.50 -2.51
C TRP A 321 22.85 -1.59 -2.93
N SER A 322 22.56 -0.30 -3.08
CA SER A 322 23.54 0.76 -3.37
C SER A 322 23.10 2.06 -2.69
N GLU A 323 23.92 3.11 -2.77
CA GLU A 323 23.54 4.43 -2.22
C GLU A 323 22.26 5.01 -2.81
N ARG A 324 21.89 4.56 -4.01
CA ARG A 324 20.71 5.08 -4.74
C ARG A 324 19.61 4.06 -4.96
N THR A 325 19.85 2.77 -4.70
CA THR A 325 18.87 1.72 -4.99
C THR A 325 18.66 0.87 -3.75
N HIS A 326 17.42 0.78 -3.29
CA HIS A 326 17.02 -0.02 -2.15
C HIS A 326 15.88 -0.96 -2.52
N TRP A 327 15.94 -2.18 -2.02
CA TRP A 327 14.86 -3.15 -2.10
C TRP A 327 14.06 -3.16 -0.81
N LEU A 328 12.76 -3.36 -0.93
CA LEU A 328 11.86 -3.41 0.21
C LEU A 328 10.95 -4.63 0.12
N LEU A 329 10.84 -5.33 1.22
CA LEU A 329 9.81 -6.34 1.45
C LEU A 329 8.92 -5.86 2.59
N GLN A 330 7.61 -5.86 2.38
CA GLN A 330 6.63 -5.38 3.35
C GLN A 330 5.47 -6.36 3.48
N ALA A 331 5.04 -6.63 4.70
CA ALA A 331 3.84 -7.39 5.02
C ALA A 331 2.82 -6.48 5.68
N TYR A 332 1.58 -6.65 5.32
CA TYR A 332 0.44 -5.86 5.78
C TYR A 332 -0.62 -6.79 6.36
N ALA A 333 -1.20 -6.42 7.49
CA ALA A 333 -2.34 -7.09 8.11
C ALA A 333 -3.37 -6.07 8.59
N SER A 334 -4.63 -6.24 8.21
CA SER A 334 -5.71 -5.33 8.62
C SER A 334 -6.96 -6.10 8.98
N ARG A 335 -7.67 -5.60 9.99
CA ARG A 335 -8.98 -6.12 10.35
C ARG A 335 -9.95 -5.95 9.16
N PRO A 336 -10.84 -6.91 8.92
CA PRO A 336 -11.86 -6.77 7.88
C PRO A 336 -12.82 -5.64 8.21
N TRP A 337 -13.40 -5.06 7.18
CA TRP A 337 -14.39 -3.99 7.29
C TRP A 337 -15.76 -4.47 7.80
N ARG A 338 -16.07 -5.78 7.68
CA ARG A 338 -17.29 -6.42 8.20
C ARG A 338 -17.01 -7.31 9.41
N SER A 339 -18.00 -7.41 10.29
CA SER A 339 -17.99 -8.29 11.45
C SER A 339 -18.86 -9.51 11.22
N ARG A 340 -18.65 -10.58 11.98
CA ARG A 340 -19.49 -11.78 11.96
C ARG A 340 -20.94 -11.54 12.40
N ARG A 341 -21.22 -10.37 12.99
CA ARG A 341 -22.61 -9.99 13.35
C ARG A 341 -23.37 -9.46 12.14
N GLU A 342 -22.65 -8.93 11.16
CA GLU A 342 -23.20 -8.27 9.97
C GLU A 342 -23.30 -9.20 8.77
N THR A 343 -22.48 -10.27 8.71
CA THR A 343 -22.47 -11.24 7.60
C THR A 343 -21.94 -12.59 8.05
N ASP A 344 -22.48 -13.66 7.47
CA ASP A 344 -22.00 -15.04 7.67
C ASP A 344 -20.86 -15.38 6.70
N LEU A 345 -20.56 -14.52 5.72
CA LEU A 345 -19.47 -14.70 4.77
C LEU A 345 -18.12 -14.60 5.46
N THR A 346 -17.49 -15.74 5.68
CA THR A 346 -16.20 -15.82 6.39
C THR A 346 -15.11 -15.01 5.70
N ASP A 347 -15.16 -14.93 4.37
CA ASP A 347 -14.16 -14.22 3.57
C ASP A 347 -14.19 -12.71 3.85
N LEU A 348 -15.37 -12.11 4.02
CA LEU A 348 -15.52 -10.70 4.35
C LEU A 348 -15.23 -10.37 5.83
N THR A 349 -15.13 -11.39 6.69
CA THR A 349 -14.91 -11.22 8.15
C THR A 349 -13.53 -11.65 8.63
N ARG A 350 -12.68 -12.19 7.76
CA ARG A 350 -11.29 -12.57 8.09
C ARG A 350 -10.32 -11.41 7.93
N THR A 351 -9.27 -11.43 8.72
CA THR A 351 -8.14 -10.50 8.57
C THR A 351 -7.55 -10.59 7.16
N LYS A 352 -7.29 -9.42 6.58
CA LYS A 352 -6.61 -9.27 5.30
C LYS A 352 -5.11 -9.37 5.52
N TYR A 353 -4.41 -10.11 4.66
CA TYR A 353 -2.96 -10.21 4.66
C TYR A 353 -2.43 -9.99 3.24
N GLN A 354 -1.48 -9.08 3.12
CA GLN A 354 -0.83 -8.76 1.84
C GLN A 354 0.68 -8.71 2.02
N ALA A 355 1.42 -9.00 0.97
CA ALA A 355 2.85 -8.75 0.89
C ALA A 355 3.16 -7.85 -0.30
N SER A 356 4.11 -6.96 -0.12
CA SER A 356 4.60 -6.08 -1.19
C SER A 356 6.11 -6.24 -1.34
N LEU A 357 6.55 -6.41 -2.57
CA LEU A 357 7.97 -6.30 -2.96
C LEU A 357 8.13 -5.01 -3.75
N GLY A 358 9.09 -4.19 -3.35
CA GLY A 358 9.31 -2.91 -4.01
C GLY A 358 10.78 -2.55 -4.14
N VAL A 359 11.02 -1.52 -4.96
CA VAL A 359 12.32 -0.93 -5.18
C VAL A 359 12.22 0.58 -5.14
N TYR A 360 13.19 1.20 -4.49
CA TYR A 360 13.44 2.64 -4.54
C TYR A 360 14.66 2.94 -5.39
N ARG A 361 14.60 4.03 -6.16
CA ARG A 361 15.71 4.56 -6.90
C ARG A 361 15.79 6.08 -6.78
N ALA A 362 16.89 6.60 -6.23
CA ALA A 362 17.14 8.02 -6.10
C ALA A 362 17.84 8.62 -7.31
N PHE A 363 17.38 9.79 -7.76
CA PHE A 363 17.96 10.61 -8.83
C PHE A 363 18.05 12.06 -8.34
N GLY A 364 19.17 12.44 -7.76
CA GLY A 364 19.29 13.75 -7.11
C GLY A 364 18.23 13.94 -6.03
N SER A 365 17.40 14.98 -6.14
CA SER A 365 16.30 15.27 -5.21
C SER A 365 15.00 14.49 -5.49
N THR A 366 15.02 13.55 -6.44
CA THR A 366 13.84 12.78 -6.83
C THR A 366 14.01 11.33 -6.42
N LEU A 367 12.99 10.75 -5.79
CA LEU A 367 12.92 9.34 -5.44
C LEU A 367 11.79 8.68 -6.25
N LEU A 368 12.16 7.69 -7.06
CA LEU A 368 11.20 6.79 -7.70
C LEU A 368 10.98 5.56 -6.85
N SER A 369 9.76 5.08 -6.80
CA SER A 369 9.40 3.78 -6.22
C SER A 369 8.54 2.98 -7.17
N PHE A 370 8.76 1.67 -7.16
CA PHE A 370 7.87 0.70 -7.82
C PHE A 370 7.62 -0.44 -6.84
N ALA A 371 6.39 -0.93 -6.80
CA ALA A 371 6.03 -2.06 -5.96
C ALA A 371 4.97 -2.94 -6.62
N VAL A 372 5.06 -4.24 -6.30
CA VAL A 372 4.03 -5.24 -6.59
C VAL A 372 3.51 -5.73 -5.24
N THR A 373 2.19 -5.80 -5.13
CA THR A 373 1.49 -6.27 -3.92
C THR A 373 0.64 -7.47 -4.29
N GLU A 374 0.73 -8.51 -3.48
CA GLU A 374 0.00 -9.76 -3.60
C GLU A 374 -0.73 -10.08 -2.30
N ASN A 375 -1.83 -10.81 -2.40
CA ASN A 375 -2.50 -11.38 -1.25
C ASN A 375 -1.75 -12.62 -0.73
N LEU A 376 -1.73 -12.83 0.60
CA LEU A 376 -1.07 -13.98 1.22
C LEU A 376 -2.05 -15.07 1.68
N GLN A 377 -3.20 -14.65 2.15
CA GLN A 377 -4.26 -15.52 2.65
C GLN A 377 -5.60 -14.87 2.37
N ASN A 378 -6.67 -15.68 2.31
CA ASN A 378 -8.01 -15.17 2.12
C ASN A 378 -8.13 -14.34 0.82
N LEU A 379 -7.90 -15.03 -0.28
CA LEU A 379 -7.87 -14.47 -1.65
C LEU A 379 -9.14 -13.69 -2.02
N ASN A 380 -10.25 -13.95 -1.33
CA ASN A 380 -11.56 -13.38 -1.65
C ASN A 380 -11.84 -12.02 -1.00
N ASN A 381 -10.98 -11.48 -0.14
CA ASN A 381 -11.18 -10.16 0.48
C ASN A 381 -10.04 -9.16 0.23
N THR A 382 -9.13 -9.52 -0.64
CA THR A 382 -8.00 -8.70 -1.07
C THR A 382 -7.88 -8.76 -2.59
N PRO A 383 -7.29 -7.73 -3.23
CA PRO A 383 -7.01 -7.78 -4.67
C PRO A 383 -6.09 -8.93 -5.04
N ASP A 384 -6.22 -9.44 -6.27
CA ASP A 384 -5.35 -10.48 -6.80
C ASP A 384 -3.91 -9.96 -6.94
N ILE A 385 -3.75 -8.81 -7.58
CA ILE A 385 -2.47 -8.16 -7.80
C ILE A 385 -2.62 -6.65 -7.76
N GLY A 386 -1.69 -5.98 -7.10
CA GLY A 386 -1.57 -4.53 -7.06
C GLY A 386 -0.22 -4.07 -7.60
N LEU A 387 -0.23 -3.04 -8.44
CA LEU A 387 0.97 -2.36 -8.92
C LEU A 387 0.98 -0.93 -8.42
N GLN A 388 2.14 -0.44 -7.99
CA GLN A 388 2.28 0.93 -7.52
C GLN A 388 3.55 1.57 -8.07
N LEU A 389 3.41 2.81 -8.53
CA LEU A 389 4.50 3.65 -9.00
C LEU A 389 4.44 4.96 -8.23
N GLY A 390 5.53 5.32 -7.56
CA GLY A 390 5.65 6.56 -6.79
C GLY A 390 6.77 7.45 -7.29
N LEU A 391 6.54 8.74 -7.19
CA LEU A 391 7.49 9.80 -7.44
C LEU A 391 7.47 10.76 -6.26
N ALA A 392 8.58 10.92 -5.54
CA ALA A 392 8.72 11.88 -4.46
C ALA A 392 9.82 12.89 -4.76
N TRP A 393 9.53 14.17 -4.55
CA TRP A 393 10.53 15.22 -4.56
C TRP A 393 10.98 15.50 -3.13
N VAL A 394 12.27 15.27 -2.86
CA VAL A 394 12.89 15.38 -1.55
C VAL A 394 14.13 16.28 -1.67
N PRO A 395 14.04 17.55 -1.36
CA PRO A 395 15.12 18.53 -1.59
C PRO A 395 16.46 18.18 -0.94
N THR A 396 16.45 17.40 0.13
CA THR A 396 17.64 17.02 0.92
C THR A 396 18.35 15.74 0.43
N LEU A 397 17.87 15.10 -0.65
CA LEU A 397 18.59 13.98 -1.27
C LEU A 397 19.75 14.42 -2.17
N ARG A 398 20.08 15.71 -2.24
CA ARG A 398 21.05 16.28 -3.18
C ARG A 398 22.53 15.95 -2.91
N ASP A 399 22.87 15.29 -1.81
CA ASP A 399 24.29 15.03 -1.45
C ASP A 399 24.69 13.56 -1.62
#